data_7a5134ea774a41ed03658c9dfa7ada9a
#
_entry.id   7a5134ea774a41ed03658c9dfa7ada9a
#
_cell.length_a   1.000
_cell.length_b   1.000
_cell.length_c   1.000
_cell.angle_alpha   90.00
_cell.angle_beta   90.00
_cell.angle_gamma   90.00
#
_symmetry.space_group_name_H-M   'P 1'
#
loop_
_entity.id
_entity.type
_entity.pdbx_description
1 polymer ?
#
loop_
_entity_poly.entity_id
_entity_poly.type
_entity_poly.pdbx_seq_one_letter_code
_entity_poly.pdbx_strand_id
1 'polypeptide(L)'
;IAENPDMNMLALRPGTTAEQVYINDKIPFAFDYADKDCDVNHGGQASAHGTHVAGIAAGQAVESAGTSFGLTSLGVAPKAQILPLKVFSNRDASATLGSVAAAMEDAIVLGADAINLSLGAVGGPVYYEDYTEVFDAALANGINVVASAGNSASSTYHSLWEADLGLTDNPDIGMVGMPGSFNSVLTVASLNNPEYFVAIQTKDALLFDDAYPEYGGSWKSRYDDKAGYEYKVATRIGGHSYEYSIFHTTIDNADLSDVSGKLLFVDYNSELTIDEHAAFAREAGAAALFIFDSSRETTFVDTTREDWTYPVAAYKYDSLTKALEPSHPATIHINPYWDIDDQGGYMSSFSSWGTTGGLTIKPEITAIGGNVF
;
A
#
# COMPACT_ATOMS: atom_id res chain seq x y z
N ILE A 1 -6.46 32.17 5.05
CA ILE A 1 -5.79 31.29 4.09
C ILE A 1 -6.48 31.42 2.73
N ALA A 2 -7.78 31.10 2.62
CA ALA A 2 -8.53 31.19 1.36
C ALA A 2 -8.75 32.64 0.86
N GLU A 3 -8.40 33.65 1.63
CA GLU A 3 -8.49 35.07 1.25
C GLU A 3 -7.15 35.60 0.67
N ASN A 4 -6.08 34.79 0.69
CA ASN A 4 -4.82 35.21 0.11
C ASN A 4 -4.90 35.17 -1.42
N PRO A 5 -4.81 36.32 -2.13
CA PRO A 5 -4.98 36.36 -3.58
C PRO A 5 -3.87 35.63 -4.37
N ASP A 6 -2.75 35.30 -3.71
CA ASP A 6 -1.63 34.61 -4.33
C ASP A 6 -1.83 33.07 -4.41
N MET A 7 -2.94 32.57 -3.86
CA MET A 7 -3.23 31.13 -3.91
C MET A 7 -3.75 30.69 -5.29
N ASN A 8 -3.07 29.72 -5.87
CA ASN A 8 -3.48 29.12 -7.15
C ASN A 8 -4.87 28.49 -7.12
N MET A 9 -5.26 27.92 -5.98
CA MET A 9 -6.60 27.37 -5.83
C MET A 9 -7.71 28.36 -6.14
N LEU A 10 -7.52 29.67 -5.85
CA LEU A 10 -8.49 30.71 -6.16
C LEU A 10 -8.59 31.00 -7.66
N ALA A 11 -7.49 30.85 -8.40
CA ALA A 11 -7.49 30.93 -9.86
C ALA A 11 -8.15 29.70 -10.47
N LEU A 12 -7.97 28.52 -9.88
CA LEU A 12 -8.56 27.25 -10.34
C LEU A 12 -10.05 27.15 -10.05
N ARG A 13 -10.48 27.67 -8.89
CA ARG A 13 -11.88 27.70 -8.44
C ARG A 13 -12.21 29.04 -7.77
N PRO A 14 -12.58 30.04 -8.55
CA PRO A 14 -12.95 31.34 -8.02
C PRO A 14 -14.13 31.27 -7.04
N GLY A 15 -14.04 32.04 -5.93
CA GLY A 15 -15.09 32.09 -4.93
C GLY A 15 -15.04 30.96 -3.88
N THR A 16 -14.00 30.16 -3.87
CA THR A 16 -13.76 29.19 -2.78
C THR A 16 -13.52 29.93 -1.45
N THR A 17 -14.23 29.51 -0.40
CA THR A 17 -14.13 30.12 0.93
C THR A 17 -13.24 29.30 1.86
N ALA A 18 -12.80 29.93 2.97
CA ALA A 18 -11.99 29.26 3.99
C ALA A 18 -12.71 28.04 4.60
N GLU A 19 -14.01 28.12 4.79
CA GLU A 19 -14.82 27.04 5.35
C GLU A 19 -14.90 25.81 4.40
N GLN A 20 -14.79 26.02 3.10
CA GLN A 20 -14.86 24.93 2.11
C GLN A 20 -13.57 24.10 2.06
N VAL A 21 -12.44 24.69 2.41
CA VAL A 21 -11.12 24.03 2.40
C VAL A 21 -10.66 23.60 3.79
N TYR A 22 -11.33 24.01 4.85
CA TYR A 22 -11.06 23.59 6.22
C TYR A 22 -11.84 22.33 6.56
N ILE A 23 -11.17 21.30 7.01
CA ILE A 23 -11.82 20.07 7.46
C ILE A 23 -11.88 20.03 9.00
N ASN A 24 -10.75 20.19 9.66
CA ASN A 24 -10.62 20.25 11.12
C ASN A 24 -9.21 20.76 11.51
N ASP A 25 -8.91 20.84 12.82
CA ASP A 25 -7.62 21.33 13.32
C ASP A 25 -6.43 20.43 12.89
N LYS A 26 -6.66 19.15 12.62
CA LYS A 26 -5.65 18.23 12.08
C LYS A 26 -5.42 18.46 10.58
N ILE A 27 -6.47 18.83 9.87
CA ILE A 27 -6.50 19.09 8.44
C ILE A 27 -7.05 20.50 8.20
N PRO A 28 -6.22 21.55 8.42
CA PRO A 28 -6.69 22.93 8.35
C PRO A 28 -6.87 23.46 6.93
N PHE A 29 -6.40 22.74 5.92
CA PHE A 29 -6.57 23.06 4.52
C PHE A 29 -6.55 21.79 3.67
N ALA A 30 -7.47 21.69 2.70
CA ALA A 30 -7.54 20.62 1.73
C ALA A 30 -8.11 21.12 0.41
N PHE A 31 -7.49 20.78 -0.73
CA PHE A 31 -7.99 21.14 -2.05
C PHE A 31 -7.57 20.13 -3.13
N ASP A 32 -8.44 19.86 -4.09
CA ASP A 32 -8.16 19.03 -5.26
C ASP A 32 -7.73 19.90 -6.45
N TYR A 33 -6.43 19.89 -6.77
CA TYR A 33 -5.83 20.62 -7.88
C TYR A 33 -6.05 19.93 -9.24
N ALA A 34 -6.34 18.64 -9.25
CA ALA A 34 -6.60 17.89 -10.48
C ALA A 34 -8.02 18.12 -10.98
N ASP A 35 -9.01 17.93 -10.12
CA ASP A 35 -10.42 18.08 -10.47
C ASP A 35 -10.98 19.48 -10.16
N LYS A 36 -10.17 20.34 -9.51
CA LYS A 36 -10.44 21.76 -9.20
C LYS A 36 -11.64 21.95 -8.31
N ASP A 37 -11.67 21.19 -7.22
CA ASP A 37 -12.73 21.25 -6.23
C ASP A 37 -12.22 21.07 -4.80
N CYS A 38 -13.11 20.97 -3.81
CA CYS A 38 -12.76 20.82 -2.40
C CYS A 38 -12.94 19.38 -1.90
N ASP A 39 -13.18 18.42 -2.81
CA ASP A 39 -13.30 17.01 -2.44
C ASP A 39 -11.96 16.28 -2.64
N VAL A 40 -11.24 16.10 -1.55
CA VAL A 40 -9.94 15.40 -1.57
C VAL A 40 -10.07 13.89 -1.34
N ASN A 41 -11.29 13.35 -1.25
CA ASN A 41 -11.49 11.92 -1.15
C ASN A 41 -11.11 11.22 -2.45
N HIS A 42 -10.63 9.98 -2.34
CA HIS A 42 -10.47 9.15 -3.52
C HIS A 42 -11.84 8.69 -4.03
N GLY A 43 -11.98 8.63 -5.34
CA GLY A 43 -13.21 8.19 -6.01
C GLY A 43 -12.95 7.79 -7.45
N GLY A 44 -13.93 7.16 -8.10
CA GLY A 44 -13.80 6.74 -9.48
C GLY A 44 -12.60 5.83 -9.72
N GLN A 45 -11.63 6.29 -10.49
CA GLN A 45 -10.40 5.57 -10.81
C GLN A 45 -9.24 5.84 -9.82
N ALA A 46 -9.37 6.84 -8.94
CA ALA A 46 -8.32 7.19 -7.99
C ALA A 46 -8.24 6.16 -6.85
N SER A 47 -7.02 5.84 -6.43
CA SER A 47 -6.77 4.91 -5.32
C SER A 47 -6.72 5.63 -3.97
N ALA A 48 -6.87 4.87 -2.87
CA ALA A 48 -6.68 5.36 -1.51
C ALA A 48 -5.21 5.61 -1.12
N HIS A 49 -4.27 5.57 -2.06
CA HIS A 49 -2.83 5.69 -1.82
C HIS A 49 -2.46 6.94 -1.01
N GLY A 50 -3.00 8.12 -1.38
CA GLY A 50 -2.73 9.37 -0.64
C GLY A 50 -3.21 9.33 0.82
N THR A 51 -4.34 8.69 1.09
CA THR A 51 -4.86 8.49 2.45
C THR A 51 -3.93 7.57 3.26
N HIS A 52 -3.43 6.49 2.65
CA HIS A 52 -2.46 5.59 3.27
C HIS A 52 -1.15 6.32 3.61
N VAL A 53 -0.60 7.07 2.65
CA VAL A 53 0.60 7.89 2.85
C VAL A 53 0.42 8.91 3.98
N ALA A 54 -0.70 9.62 4.02
CA ALA A 54 -1.03 10.59 5.08
C ALA A 54 -1.13 9.91 6.46
N GLY A 55 -1.69 8.69 6.50
CA GLY A 55 -1.75 7.87 7.71
C GLY A 55 -0.38 7.52 8.25
N ILE A 56 0.53 7.04 7.38
CA ILE A 56 1.93 6.73 7.76
C ILE A 56 2.66 7.98 8.23
N ALA A 57 2.49 9.10 7.54
CA ALA A 57 3.18 10.34 7.90
C ALA A 57 2.71 10.90 9.25
N ALA A 58 1.40 11.01 9.47
CA ALA A 58 0.88 11.77 10.60
C ALA A 58 -0.47 11.25 11.15
N GLY A 59 -0.81 9.99 10.94
CA GLY A 59 -2.00 9.37 11.50
C GLY A 59 -2.06 9.51 13.01
N GLN A 60 -3.25 9.79 13.55
CA GLN A 60 -3.50 9.82 14.98
C GLN A 60 -3.97 8.45 15.47
N ALA A 61 -3.64 8.13 16.72
CA ALA A 61 -4.16 6.93 17.35
C ALA A 61 -5.69 6.93 17.34
N VAL A 62 -6.27 5.91 16.78
CA VAL A 62 -7.69 5.61 16.96
C VAL A 62 -7.76 4.50 17.99
N GLU A 63 -8.36 4.78 19.16
CA GLU A 63 -8.77 3.71 20.07
C GLU A 63 -9.85 2.89 19.33
N SER A 64 -9.45 1.83 18.67
CA SER A 64 -10.41 0.89 18.11
C SER A 64 -11.03 0.11 19.27
N ALA A 65 -12.20 0.54 19.68
CA ALA A 65 -13.03 -0.20 20.63
C ALA A 65 -13.28 -1.60 20.03
N GLY A 66 -12.59 -2.62 20.55
CA GLY A 66 -12.85 -4.01 20.21
C GLY A 66 -11.72 -4.81 19.56
N THR A 67 -10.56 -4.25 19.31
CA THR A 67 -9.40 -5.07 18.91
C THR A 67 -8.64 -5.53 20.16
N SER A 68 -8.56 -6.83 20.36
CA SER A 68 -7.88 -7.45 21.51
C SER A 68 -6.38 -7.18 21.58
N PHE A 69 -5.80 -6.46 20.62
CA PHE A 69 -4.36 -6.30 20.46
C PHE A 69 -3.81 -4.91 20.75
N GLY A 70 -4.66 -3.92 20.99
CA GLY A 70 -4.19 -2.57 21.30
C GLY A 70 -3.26 -1.95 20.25
N LEU A 71 -3.31 -2.46 19.01
CA LEU A 71 -2.53 -1.90 17.91
C LEU A 71 -3.08 -0.53 17.57
N THR A 72 -2.36 0.46 18.01
CA THR A 72 -2.61 1.85 17.71
C THR A 72 -1.76 2.19 16.48
N SER A 73 -2.37 2.28 15.33
CA SER A 73 -1.67 2.78 14.15
C SER A 73 -1.39 4.26 14.36
N LEU A 74 -0.14 4.58 14.69
CA LEU A 74 0.34 5.95 14.82
C LEU A 74 1.20 6.27 13.59
N GLY A 75 0.94 7.39 12.97
CA GLY A 75 1.87 7.98 12.02
C GLY A 75 3.18 8.39 12.71
N VAL A 76 4.23 8.59 11.93
CA VAL A 76 5.55 9.00 12.42
C VAL A 76 5.49 10.33 13.18
N ALA A 77 4.65 11.26 12.73
CA ALA A 77 4.44 12.59 13.33
C ALA A 77 2.95 12.83 13.68
N PRO A 78 2.37 12.13 14.67
CA PRO A 78 0.93 12.15 14.92
C PRO A 78 0.38 13.52 15.35
N LYS A 79 1.25 14.42 15.80
CA LYS A 79 0.88 15.80 16.18
C LYS A 79 0.99 16.80 15.03
N ALA A 80 1.62 16.44 13.90
CA ALA A 80 1.70 17.32 12.74
C ALA A 80 0.31 17.54 12.14
N GLN A 81 0.06 18.73 11.63
CA GLN A 81 -1.08 18.99 10.75
C GLN A 81 -0.79 18.46 9.35
N ILE A 82 -1.83 18.11 8.64
CA ILE A 82 -1.75 17.61 7.25
C ILE A 82 -2.50 18.56 6.35
N LEU A 83 -1.90 18.92 5.22
CA LEU A 83 -2.51 19.66 4.13
C LEU A 83 -2.68 18.73 2.92
N PRO A 84 -3.82 18.03 2.75
CA PRO A 84 -4.07 17.21 1.57
C PRO A 84 -4.23 18.10 0.33
N LEU A 85 -3.21 18.09 -0.51
CA LEU A 85 -3.17 18.77 -1.79
C LEU A 85 -3.28 17.70 -2.89
N LYS A 86 -4.52 17.35 -3.26
CA LYS A 86 -4.78 16.25 -4.17
C LYS A 86 -4.45 16.65 -5.60
N VAL A 87 -3.58 15.89 -6.26
CA VAL A 87 -3.09 16.15 -7.62
C VAL A 87 -3.43 15.05 -8.63
N PHE A 88 -4.04 13.95 -8.17
CA PHE A 88 -4.54 12.87 -9.03
C PHE A 88 -6.05 12.98 -9.21
N SER A 89 -6.52 12.98 -10.47
CA SER A 89 -7.93 13.08 -10.81
C SER A 89 -8.70 11.81 -10.45
N ASN A 90 -9.92 11.97 -9.95
CA ASN A 90 -10.87 10.86 -9.74
C ASN A 90 -11.39 10.25 -11.05
N ARG A 91 -11.20 10.91 -12.20
CA ARG A 91 -11.70 10.48 -13.51
C ARG A 91 -10.81 9.47 -14.20
N ASP A 92 -9.49 9.65 -14.13
CA ASP A 92 -8.52 8.85 -14.89
C ASP A 92 -7.25 8.49 -14.09
N ALA A 93 -7.23 8.78 -12.78
CA ALA A 93 -6.09 8.57 -11.90
C ALA A 93 -4.78 9.18 -12.40
N SER A 94 -4.84 10.24 -13.23
CA SER A 94 -3.68 10.94 -13.73
C SER A 94 -3.38 12.22 -12.94
N ALA A 95 -2.11 12.60 -12.88
CA ALA A 95 -1.64 13.89 -12.41
C ALA A 95 -0.97 14.65 -13.54
N THR A 96 -1.08 15.97 -13.53
CA THR A 96 -0.35 16.84 -14.47
C THR A 96 0.77 17.57 -13.74
N LEU A 97 1.84 17.93 -14.46
CA LEU A 97 2.89 18.77 -13.90
C LEU A 97 2.33 20.10 -13.36
N GLY A 98 1.35 20.67 -14.07
CA GLY A 98 0.70 21.92 -13.65
C GLY A 98 -0.10 21.77 -12.34
N SER A 99 -0.80 20.66 -12.12
CA SER A 99 -1.51 20.43 -10.85
C SER A 99 -0.54 20.25 -9.67
N VAL A 100 0.59 19.58 -9.89
CA VAL A 100 1.63 19.41 -8.86
C VAL A 100 2.31 20.75 -8.57
N ALA A 101 2.68 21.53 -9.58
CA ALA A 101 3.30 22.84 -9.38
C ALA A 101 2.39 23.80 -8.63
N ALA A 102 1.12 23.94 -9.05
CA ALA A 102 0.14 24.79 -8.37
C ALA A 102 -0.09 24.39 -6.90
N ALA A 103 -0.12 23.08 -6.61
CA ALA A 103 -0.24 22.58 -5.25
C ALA A 103 0.99 22.90 -4.39
N MET A 104 2.19 22.79 -4.97
CA MET A 104 3.44 23.13 -4.28
C MET A 104 3.57 24.63 -4.00
N GLU A 105 3.23 25.49 -4.98
CA GLU A 105 3.20 26.95 -4.78
C GLU A 105 2.25 27.33 -3.67
N ASP A 106 1.05 26.75 -3.63
CA ASP A 106 0.10 26.97 -2.55
C ASP A 106 0.64 26.45 -1.20
N ALA A 107 1.35 25.33 -1.17
CA ALA A 107 2.01 24.85 0.05
C ALA A 107 3.06 25.82 0.58
N ILE A 108 3.81 26.49 -0.34
CA ILE A 108 4.76 27.55 0.04
C ILE A 108 4.03 28.77 0.64
N VAL A 109 2.97 29.22 0.00
CA VAL A 109 2.14 30.35 0.50
C VAL A 109 1.49 30.03 1.85
N LEU A 110 1.10 28.76 2.07
CA LEU A 110 0.53 28.30 3.33
C LEU A 110 1.56 28.13 4.44
N GLY A 111 2.87 28.20 4.11
CA GLY A 111 3.93 28.05 5.09
C GLY A 111 4.11 26.61 5.58
N ALA A 112 4.00 25.63 4.70
CA ALA A 112 4.28 24.24 5.04
C ALA A 112 5.73 24.08 5.49
N ASP A 113 5.99 23.22 6.48
CA ASP A 113 7.35 22.90 6.94
C ASP A 113 8.01 21.84 6.04
N ALA A 114 7.20 20.93 5.49
CA ALA A 114 7.65 19.86 4.60
C ALA A 114 6.56 19.50 3.58
N ILE A 115 7.00 19.06 2.40
CA ILE A 115 6.13 18.54 1.34
C ILE A 115 6.53 17.10 1.07
N ASN A 116 5.57 16.15 1.16
CA ASN A 116 5.77 14.76 0.79
C ASN A 116 5.18 14.47 -0.58
N LEU A 117 5.99 13.89 -1.46
CA LEU A 117 5.62 13.49 -2.81
C LEU A 117 5.87 11.99 -3.01
N SER A 118 4.95 11.15 -2.51
CA SER A 118 4.94 9.71 -2.80
C SER A 118 4.35 9.45 -4.19
N LEU A 119 4.90 10.12 -5.18
CA LEU A 119 4.48 10.08 -6.58
C LEU A 119 5.68 10.32 -7.48
N GLY A 120 5.57 10.00 -8.75
CA GLY A 120 6.63 10.26 -9.70
C GLY A 120 6.35 9.71 -11.09
N ALA A 121 7.22 10.10 -12.02
CA ALA A 121 7.25 9.55 -13.37
C ALA A 121 8.53 8.74 -13.58
N VAL A 122 8.38 7.60 -14.23
CA VAL A 122 9.50 6.71 -14.61
C VAL A 122 10.30 7.33 -15.75
N GLY A 123 11.63 7.18 -15.72
CA GLY A 123 12.44 7.42 -16.91
C GLY A 123 13.29 8.67 -16.91
N GLY A 124 13.93 8.97 -15.81
CA GLY A 124 15.05 9.93 -15.76
C GLY A 124 14.64 11.41 -15.77
N PRO A 125 15.62 12.32 -15.72
CA PRO A 125 15.35 13.74 -15.65
C PRO A 125 14.87 14.23 -17.01
N VAL A 126 13.58 14.41 -17.15
CA VAL A 126 13.09 15.32 -18.16
C VAL A 126 13.25 16.71 -17.56
N TYR A 127 14.25 17.43 -18.01
CA TYR A 127 14.45 18.82 -17.62
C TYR A 127 13.31 19.66 -18.19
N TYR A 128 12.33 19.94 -17.37
CA TYR A 128 11.43 21.07 -17.55
C TYR A 128 11.92 22.18 -16.63
N GLU A 129 12.64 23.16 -17.14
CA GLU A 129 13.17 24.28 -16.35
C GLU A 129 12.05 24.87 -15.45
N ASP A 130 10.90 25.19 -16.04
CA ASP A 130 9.75 25.77 -15.33
C ASP A 130 9.22 24.88 -14.19
N TYR A 131 9.40 23.56 -14.27
CA TYR A 131 8.93 22.65 -13.25
C TYR A 131 9.92 22.50 -12.10
N THR A 132 11.23 22.58 -12.36
CA THR A 132 12.25 22.54 -11.29
C THR A 132 12.24 23.80 -10.44
N GLU A 133 11.84 24.95 -10.99
CA GLU A 133 11.80 26.22 -10.27
C GLU A 133 10.91 26.18 -9.01
N VAL A 134 9.78 25.47 -9.03
CA VAL A 134 8.91 25.37 -7.85
C VAL A 134 9.57 24.57 -6.71
N PHE A 135 10.37 23.56 -7.03
CA PHE A 135 11.13 22.78 -6.04
C PHE A 135 12.27 23.60 -5.44
N ASP A 136 12.96 24.37 -6.27
CA ASP A 136 14.01 25.30 -5.83
C ASP A 136 13.42 26.41 -4.96
N ALA A 137 12.25 26.92 -5.32
CA ALA A 137 11.52 27.91 -4.52
C ALA A 137 11.09 27.34 -3.16
N ALA A 138 10.62 26.11 -3.08
CA ALA A 138 10.28 25.44 -1.82
C ALA A 138 11.52 25.36 -0.92
N LEU A 139 12.66 24.88 -1.46
CA LEU A 139 13.92 24.80 -0.72
C LEU A 139 14.40 26.18 -0.27
N ALA A 140 14.32 27.20 -1.13
CA ALA A 140 14.69 28.57 -0.79
C ALA A 140 13.83 29.18 0.33
N ASN A 141 12.59 28.74 0.47
CA ASN A 141 11.68 29.09 1.57
C ASN A 141 11.86 28.21 2.81
N GLY A 142 12.87 27.33 2.84
CA GLY A 142 13.16 26.46 3.99
C GLY A 142 12.26 25.24 4.10
N ILE A 143 11.51 24.90 3.06
CA ILE A 143 10.60 23.75 3.02
C ILE A 143 11.36 22.53 2.53
N ASN A 144 11.32 21.44 3.29
CA ASN A 144 11.90 20.19 2.87
C ASN A 144 10.94 19.44 1.94
N VAL A 145 11.32 19.30 0.67
CA VAL A 145 10.59 18.47 -0.29
C VAL A 145 11.19 17.06 -0.26
N VAL A 146 10.35 16.08 0.08
CA VAL A 146 10.72 14.67 0.20
C VAL A 146 9.96 13.86 -0.86
N ALA A 147 10.67 13.10 -1.68
CA ALA A 147 10.04 12.27 -2.70
C ALA A 147 10.54 10.83 -2.66
N SER A 148 9.68 9.90 -3.10
CA SER A 148 10.06 8.51 -3.32
C SER A 148 11.05 8.38 -4.48
N ALA A 149 11.99 7.43 -4.38
CA ALA A 149 12.91 7.11 -5.47
C ALA A 149 12.19 6.49 -6.68
N GLY A 150 11.02 5.89 -6.45
CA GLY A 150 10.24 5.16 -7.45
C GLY A 150 10.34 3.64 -7.28
N ASN A 151 9.52 2.93 -8.07
CA ASN A 151 9.33 1.48 -7.99
C ASN A 151 9.85 0.78 -9.26
N SER A 152 10.90 1.30 -9.87
CA SER A 152 11.40 0.79 -11.16
C SER A 152 12.67 -0.05 -11.03
N ALA A 153 13.12 -0.33 -9.81
CA ALA A 153 14.33 -1.10 -9.52
C ALA A 153 15.53 -0.65 -10.37
N SER A 154 16.18 -1.56 -11.10
CA SER A 154 17.18 -1.25 -12.13
C SER A 154 16.58 -1.45 -13.52
N SER A 155 17.17 -0.86 -14.55
CA SER A 155 16.69 -1.00 -15.93
C SER A 155 16.74 -2.44 -16.46
N THR A 156 17.55 -3.31 -15.83
CA THR A 156 17.65 -4.72 -16.17
C THR A 156 16.57 -5.57 -15.49
N TYR A 157 15.95 -5.04 -14.44
CA TYR A 157 14.99 -5.76 -13.62
C TYR A 157 13.53 -5.52 -14.03
N HIS A 158 13.24 -4.36 -14.63
CA HIS A 158 11.90 -3.99 -15.07
C HIS A 158 11.91 -3.53 -16.52
N SER A 159 11.77 -4.47 -17.41
CA SER A 159 11.21 -4.16 -18.71
C SER A 159 9.70 -4.08 -18.56
N LEU A 160 9.10 -2.93 -18.85
CA LEU A 160 7.64 -2.78 -19.02
C LEU A 160 7.08 -3.73 -20.09
N TRP A 161 7.93 -4.45 -20.80
CA TRP A 161 7.64 -5.31 -21.93
C TRP A 161 7.94 -6.79 -21.66
N GLU A 162 7.95 -7.22 -20.39
CA GLU A 162 8.08 -8.63 -19.98
C GLU A 162 9.38 -9.34 -20.42
N ALA A 163 10.36 -8.63 -20.93
CA ALA A 163 11.67 -9.23 -21.18
C ALA A 163 12.45 -9.25 -19.85
N ASP A 164 12.58 -10.43 -19.28
CA ASP A 164 13.53 -10.68 -18.20
C ASP A 164 14.95 -10.59 -18.79
N LEU A 165 15.51 -9.38 -18.73
CA LEU A 165 16.83 -9.09 -19.31
C LEU A 165 17.98 -9.68 -18.48
N GLY A 166 17.66 -10.39 -17.40
CA GLY A 166 18.63 -10.93 -16.46
C GLY A 166 19.44 -9.84 -15.75
N LEU A 167 19.82 -10.10 -14.50
CA LEU A 167 20.75 -9.23 -13.78
C LEU A 167 22.13 -9.32 -14.45
N THR A 168 22.62 -8.21 -14.94
CA THR A 168 24.03 -8.08 -15.36
C THR A 168 24.88 -7.79 -14.14
N ASP A 169 26.19 -8.10 -14.19
CA ASP A 169 27.15 -7.76 -13.13
C ASP A 169 27.26 -6.24 -12.91
N ASN A 170 26.76 -5.45 -13.83
CA ASN A 170 26.69 -4.00 -13.77
C ASN A 170 25.30 -3.56 -14.23
N PRO A 171 24.29 -3.66 -13.34
CA PRO A 171 22.94 -3.25 -13.67
C PRO A 171 22.93 -1.77 -14.02
N ASP A 172 22.12 -1.44 -15.01
CA ASP A 172 21.92 -0.08 -15.44
C ASP A 172 21.33 0.77 -14.29
N ILE A 173 21.86 1.95 -14.14
CA ILE A 173 21.53 2.91 -13.08
C ILE A 173 20.72 4.05 -13.68
N GLY A 174 20.14 4.91 -12.86
CA GLY A 174 19.40 6.07 -13.34
C GLY A 174 17.89 5.85 -13.38
N MET A 175 17.38 4.91 -12.60
CA MET A 175 15.96 4.57 -12.50
C MET A 175 15.20 5.44 -11.48
N VAL A 176 15.90 6.33 -10.76
CA VAL A 176 15.23 7.28 -9.86
C VAL A 176 14.32 8.19 -10.67
N GLY A 177 13.04 8.14 -10.35
CA GLY A 177 12.00 8.89 -11.03
C GLY A 177 12.01 10.38 -10.69
N MET A 178 11.40 11.19 -11.56
CA MET A 178 11.08 12.59 -11.27
C MET A 178 9.86 12.65 -10.33
N PRO A 179 9.84 13.51 -9.25
CA PRO A 179 10.80 14.57 -8.95
C PRO A 179 11.97 14.11 -8.06
N GLY A 180 12.05 12.85 -7.64
CA GLY A 180 13.16 12.34 -6.82
C GLY A 180 14.55 12.57 -7.43
N SER A 181 14.65 12.70 -8.75
CA SER A 181 15.91 13.00 -9.46
C SER A 181 16.38 14.46 -9.34
N PHE A 182 15.58 15.36 -8.78
CA PHE A 182 15.93 16.80 -8.68
C PHE A 182 16.87 17.05 -7.50
N ASN A 183 17.79 18.02 -7.67
CA ASN A 183 18.79 18.35 -6.65
C ASN A 183 18.18 18.97 -5.38
N SER A 184 17.08 19.70 -5.51
CA SER A 184 16.35 20.35 -4.43
C SER A 184 15.38 19.42 -3.65
N VAL A 185 15.36 18.14 -3.98
CA VAL A 185 14.47 17.15 -3.40
C VAL A 185 15.28 16.11 -2.62
N LEU A 186 14.85 15.80 -1.39
CA LEU A 186 15.38 14.67 -0.63
C LEU A 186 14.70 13.38 -1.11
N THR A 187 15.48 12.47 -1.67
CA THR A 187 14.95 11.26 -2.28
C THR A 187 15.13 10.06 -1.36
N VAL A 188 14.04 9.33 -1.15
CA VAL A 188 13.98 8.20 -0.21
C VAL A 188 13.78 6.90 -0.97
N ALA A 189 14.71 5.98 -0.80
CA ALA A 189 14.60 4.60 -1.25
C ALA A 189 13.88 3.72 -0.22
N SER A 190 13.45 2.54 -0.62
CA SER A 190 12.70 1.61 0.21
C SER A 190 13.56 0.48 0.76
N LEU A 191 13.47 0.25 2.08
CA LEU A 191 13.91 -0.98 2.76
C LEU A 191 12.71 -1.87 3.07
N ASN A 192 12.94 -3.18 3.14
CA ASN A 192 11.99 -4.10 3.73
C ASN A 192 11.95 -3.94 5.25
N ASN A 193 10.74 -3.95 5.82
CA ASN A 193 10.58 -4.01 7.27
C ASN A 193 11.21 -5.32 7.79
N PRO A 194 12.04 -5.28 8.83
CA PRO A 194 12.58 -6.49 9.46
C PRO A 194 11.51 -7.29 10.23
N GLU A 195 10.38 -6.68 10.53
CA GLU A 195 9.28 -7.31 11.23
C GLU A 195 8.11 -7.54 10.28
N TYR A 196 7.59 -8.75 10.24
CA TYR A 196 6.38 -9.08 9.51
C TYR A 196 5.39 -9.81 10.40
N PHE A 197 4.14 -9.75 10.00
CA PHE A 197 3.05 -10.32 10.77
C PHE A 197 2.73 -11.74 10.28
N VAL A 198 2.83 -12.71 11.18
CA VAL A 198 2.47 -14.10 10.90
C VAL A 198 1.06 -14.36 11.41
N ALA A 199 0.11 -14.45 10.49
CA ALA A 199 -1.29 -14.63 10.84
C ALA A 199 -1.65 -16.09 11.15
N ILE A 200 -1.01 -17.05 10.48
CA ILE A 200 -1.40 -18.46 10.55
C ILE A 200 -0.16 -19.33 10.69
N GLN A 201 -0.17 -20.17 11.72
CA GLN A 201 0.91 -21.10 12.00
C GLN A 201 0.35 -22.49 12.27
N THR A 202 0.84 -23.51 11.59
CA THR A 202 0.70 -24.90 12.01
C THR A 202 1.91 -25.31 12.86
N LYS A 203 1.81 -26.41 13.59
CA LYS A 203 2.87 -26.89 14.48
C LYS A 203 4.23 -27.05 13.77
N ASP A 204 4.20 -27.35 12.49
CA ASP A 204 5.38 -27.77 11.72
C ASP A 204 5.64 -26.89 10.46
N ALA A 205 4.82 -25.91 10.16
CA ALA A 205 4.99 -25.02 9.01
C ALA A 205 4.27 -23.67 9.17
N LEU A 206 4.88 -22.63 8.66
CA LEU A 206 4.27 -21.33 8.45
C LEU A 206 3.52 -21.38 7.11
N LEU A 207 2.22 -21.14 7.10
CA LEU A 207 1.46 -21.09 5.84
C LEU A 207 1.91 -19.93 4.93
N PHE A 208 2.71 -19.03 5.48
CA PHE A 208 3.16 -17.80 4.84
C PHE A 208 4.52 -17.93 4.13
N ASP A 209 5.43 -18.74 4.68
CA ASP A 209 6.86 -18.73 4.29
C ASP A 209 7.13 -19.33 2.90
N ASP A 210 6.26 -20.22 2.44
CA ASP A 210 6.42 -20.91 1.16
C ASP A 210 5.68 -20.23 -0.01
N ALA A 211 5.04 -19.09 0.23
CA ALA A 211 4.14 -18.55 -0.78
C ALA A 211 4.84 -18.14 -2.08
N TYR A 212 6.12 -17.70 -2.06
CA TYR A 212 6.78 -17.18 -3.26
C TYR A 212 8.32 -17.18 -3.27
N PRO A 213 9.04 -18.31 -3.10
CA PRO A 213 10.50 -18.31 -3.28
C PRO A 213 10.94 -18.15 -4.74
N GLU A 214 10.04 -18.36 -5.72
CA GLU A 214 10.42 -18.42 -7.14
C GLU A 214 10.30 -17.10 -7.90
N TYR A 215 9.67 -16.10 -7.33
CA TYR A 215 9.53 -14.79 -7.98
C TYR A 215 10.27 -13.72 -7.17
N GLY A 216 11.59 -13.68 -7.36
CA GLY A 216 12.39 -12.55 -6.89
C GLY A 216 11.82 -11.23 -7.41
N GLY A 217 11.63 -10.25 -6.56
CA GLY A 217 11.34 -8.88 -6.93
C GLY A 217 9.89 -8.48 -6.96
N SER A 218 9.50 -7.65 -7.86
CA SER A 218 8.32 -6.78 -7.89
C SER A 218 6.93 -7.35 -7.55
N TRP A 219 6.81 -8.64 -7.43
CA TRP A 219 5.55 -9.28 -7.05
C TRP A 219 5.30 -9.30 -5.54
N LYS A 220 6.33 -9.22 -4.70
CA LYS A 220 6.13 -9.03 -3.26
C LYS A 220 5.30 -7.79 -2.95
N SER A 221 5.52 -6.67 -3.65
CA SER A 221 4.79 -5.43 -3.41
C SER A 221 3.28 -5.51 -3.74
N ARG A 222 2.89 -6.29 -4.75
CA ARG A 222 1.47 -6.55 -5.03
C ARG A 222 0.82 -7.49 -4.01
N TYR A 223 1.62 -8.20 -3.23
CA TYR A 223 1.17 -9.13 -2.20
C TYR A 223 1.31 -8.58 -0.78
N ASP A 224 2.00 -7.46 -0.61
CA ASP A 224 1.98 -6.70 0.64
C ASP A 224 0.57 -6.20 0.98
N ASP A 225 -0.26 -5.91 -0.02
CA ASP A 225 -1.70 -5.72 0.18
C ASP A 225 -2.38 -6.95 0.83
N LYS A 226 -1.83 -8.15 0.69
CA LYS A 226 -2.38 -9.37 1.32
C LYS A 226 -2.02 -9.54 2.78
N ALA A 227 -0.85 -9.11 3.23
CA ALA A 227 -0.56 -9.04 4.64
C ALA A 227 -1.64 -8.23 5.38
N GLY A 228 -2.21 -7.21 4.72
CA GLY A 228 -3.36 -6.49 5.20
C GLY A 228 -4.62 -7.35 5.39
N TYR A 229 -4.86 -8.35 4.54
CA TYR A 229 -6.04 -9.24 4.67
C TYR A 229 -5.85 -10.28 5.77
N GLU A 230 -4.68 -10.86 5.87
CA GLU A 230 -4.34 -11.81 6.93
C GLU A 230 -4.27 -11.12 8.29
N TYR A 231 -3.78 -9.91 8.34
CA TYR A 231 -3.87 -9.03 9.50
C TYR A 231 -5.32 -8.89 9.97
N LYS A 232 -6.29 -8.70 9.08
CA LYS A 232 -7.71 -8.62 9.44
C LYS A 232 -8.25 -9.95 9.98
N VAL A 233 -7.81 -11.10 9.44
CA VAL A 233 -8.13 -12.40 10.03
C VAL A 233 -7.52 -12.52 11.41
N ALA A 234 -6.24 -12.24 11.57
CA ALA A 234 -5.55 -12.35 12.85
C ALA A 234 -6.09 -11.40 13.91
N THR A 235 -6.46 -10.17 13.57
CA THR A 235 -7.03 -9.21 14.51
C THR A 235 -8.43 -9.60 14.98
N ARG A 236 -9.16 -10.39 14.19
CA ARG A 236 -10.52 -10.81 14.55
C ARG A 236 -10.60 -12.13 15.32
N ILE A 237 -9.75 -13.09 14.95
CA ILE A 237 -9.79 -14.44 15.47
C ILE A 237 -8.44 -14.94 16.00
N GLY A 238 -7.42 -14.07 16.07
CA GLY A 238 -6.09 -14.42 16.52
C GLY A 238 -5.98 -14.78 17.99
N GLY A 239 -4.92 -15.47 18.37
CA GLY A 239 -4.65 -15.94 19.72
C GLY A 239 -5.36 -17.23 20.09
N HIS A 240 -6.06 -17.87 19.17
CA HIS A 240 -6.82 -19.09 19.38
C HIS A 240 -6.46 -20.17 18.36
N SER A 241 -6.68 -21.44 18.77
CA SER A 241 -6.60 -22.60 17.88
C SER A 241 -7.98 -23.03 17.44
N TYR A 242 -8.14 -23.33 16.17
CA TYR A 242 -9.39 -23.71 15.55
C TYR A 242 -9.28 -25.09 14.90
N GLU A 243 -10.31 -25.90 15.00
CA GLU A 243 -10.53 -26.97 14.04
C GLU A 243 -10.78 -26.38 12.66
N TYR A 244 -10.60 -27.17 11.61
CA TYR A 244 -10.79 -26.70 10.25
C TYR A 244 -11.47 -27.76 9.37
N SER A 245 -12.08 -27.29 8.30
CA SER A 245 -12.64 -28.12 7.24
C SER A 245 -12.11 -27.67 5.90
N ILE A 246 -11.61 -28.60 5.09
CA ILE A 246 -11.10 -28.34 3.74
C ILE A 246 -12.01 -29.06 2.74
N PHE A 247 -12.54 -28.29 1.80
CA PHE A 247 -13.33 -28.80 0.70
C PHE A 247 -12.63 -28.48 -0.62
N HIS A 248 -12.25 -29.52 -1.37
CA HIS A 248 -11.73 -29.38 -2.73
C HIS A 248 -12.89 -29.19 -3.74
N THR A 249 -13.81 -28.33 -3.38
CA THR A 249 -14.96 -27.91 -4.17
C THR A 249 -15.33 -26.51 -3.80
N THR A 250 -16.08 -25.85 -4.69
CA THR A 250 -16.54 -24.48 -4.47
C THR A 250 -17.55 -24.41 -3.32
N ILE A 251 -17.64 -23.24 -2.68
CA ILE A 251 -18.42 -23.06 -1.43
C ILE A 251 -19.91 -23.36 -1.59
N ASP A 252 -20.47 -23.07 -2.74
CA ASP A 252 -21.87 -23.34 -3.11
C ASP A 252 -22.18 -24.83 -3.32
N ASN A 253 -21.13 -25.67 -3.49
CA ASN A 253 -21.25 -27.12 -3.65
C ASN A 253 -20.72 -27.91 -2.45
N ALA A 254 -20.14 -27.24 -1.45
CA ALA A 254 -19.60 -27.87 -0.25
C ALA A 254 -20.71 -28.20 0.77
N ASP A 255 -20.58 -29.33 1.49
CA ASP A 255 -21.43 -29.62 2.63
C ASP A 255 -20.95 -28.84 3.88
N LEU A 256 -21.56 -27.72 4.13
CA LEU A 256 -21.21 -26.80 5.21
C LEU A 256 -21.91 -27.14 6.56
N SER A 257 -22.54 -28.31 6.70
CA SER A 257 -23.32 -28.67 7.90
C SER A 257 -22.48 -28.81 9.18
N ASP A 258 -21.15 -29.05 9.07
CA ASP A 258 -20.22 -29.25 10.20
C ASP A 258 -19.05 -28.27 10.19
N VAL A 259 -19.29 -27.01 9.87
CA VAL A 259 -18.21 -25.97 9.83
C VAL A 259 -18.34 -24.92 10.91
N SER A 260 -19.39 -25.00 11.75
CA SER A 260 -19.64 -23.99 12.77
C SER A 260 -18.48 -23.87 13.77
N GLY A 261 -17.92 -22.65 13.91
CA GLY A 261 -16.78 -22.34 14.76
C GLY A 261 -15.43 -22.80 14.22
N LYS A 262 -15.37 -23.44 13.03
CA LYS A 262 -14.14 -23.91 12.39
C LYS A 262 -13.58 -22.89 11.38
N LEU A 263 -12.33 -23.05 11.00
CA LEU A 263 -11.78 -22.40 9.81
C LEU A 263 -12.25 -23.18 8.57
N LEU A 264 -12.81 -22.48 7.62
CA LEU A 264 -13.34 -23.06 6.39
C LEU A 264 -12.40 -22.78 5.21
N PHE A 265 -11.92 -23.84 4.58
CA PHE A 265 -11.10 -23.77 3.36
C PHE A 265 -11.91 -24.32 2.19
N VAL A 266 -12.05 -23.56 1.12
CA VAL A 266 -12.82 -23.93 -0.07
C VAL A 266 -12.11 -23.54 -1.35
N ASP A 267 -12.47 -24.22 -2.43
CA ASP A 267 -12.04 -23.87 -3.76
C ASP A 267 -12.74 -22.61 -4.27
N TYR A 268 -12.04 -21.84 -5.09
CA TYR A 268 -12.53 -20.59 -5.66
C TYR A 268 -13.62 -20.84 -6.70
N ASN A 269 -14.71 -20.12 -6.59
CA ASN A 269 -15.72 -20.02 -7.63
C ASN A 269 -15.67 -18.64 -8.28
N SER A 270 -15.20 -18.56 -9.52
CA SER A 270 -15.09 -17.30 -10.27
C SER A 270 -16.45 -16.69 -10.66
N GLU A 271 -17.54 -17.42 -10.51
CA GLU A 271 -18.90 -16.93 -10.76
C GLU A 271 -19.50 -16.18 -9.55
N LEU A 272 -18.88 -16.31 -8.37
CA LEU A 272 -19.30 -15.66 -7.13
C LEU A 272 -18.35 -14.51 -6.77
N THR A 273 -18.92 -13.42 -6.26
CA THR A 273 -18.14 -12.38 -5.60
C THR A 273 -17.58 -12.86 -4.26
N ILE A 274 -16.55 -12.20 -3.74
CA ILE A 274 -15.99 -12.54 -2.42
C ILE A 274 -16.99 -12.28 -1.29
N ASP A 275 -17.86 -11.31 -1.44
CA ASP A 275 -18.93 -11.06 -0.46
C ASP A 275 -19.97 -12.18 -0.45
N GLU A 276 -20.27 -12.79 -1.58
CA GLU A 276 -21.12 -13.98 -1.65
C GLU A 276 -20.44 -15.20 -1.02
N HIS A 277 -19.14 -15.45 -1.29
CA HIS A 277 -18.37 -16.48 -0.59
C HIS A 277 -18.40 -16.26 0.94
N ALA A 278 -18.19 -15.02 1.39
CA ALA A 278 -18.23 -14.66 2.79
C ALA A 278 -19.62 -14.87 3.42
N ALA A 279 -20.69 -14.63 2.67
CA ALA A 279 -22.06 -14.84 3.12
C ALA A 279 -22.34 -16.32 3.38
N PHE A 280 -21.98 -17.22 2.47
CA PHE A 280 -22.11 -18.68 2.67
C PHE A 280 -21.37 -19.15 3.93
N ALA A 281 -20.12 -18.75 4.10
CA ALA A 281 -19.32 -19.13 5.27
C ALA A 281 -19.89 -18.57 6.58
N ARG A 282 -20.37 -17.34 6.56
CA ARG A 282 -21.00 -16.69 7.72
C ARG A 282 -22.30 -17.37 8.11
N GLU A 283 -23.19 -17.69 7.15
CA GLU A 283 -24.44 -18.38 7.39
C GLU A 283 -24.22 -19.78 7.96
N ALA A 284 -23.17 -20.48 7.51
CA ALA A 284 -22.76 -21.76 8.07
C ALA A 284 -22.09 -21.66 9.45
N GLY A 285 -21.82 -20.44 9.94
CA GLY A 285 -21.21 -20.20 11.23
C GLY A 285 -19.71 -20.44 11.31
N ALA A 286 -19.01 -20.53 10.18
CA ALA A 286 -17.55 -20.66 10.16
C ALA A 286 -16.87 -19.46 10.82
N ALA A 287 -15.74 -19.68 11.52
CA ALA A 287 -14.99 -18.64 12.20
C ALA A 287 -14.27 -17.71 11.21
N ALA A 288 -13.77 -18.26 10.12
CA ALA A 288 -13.15 -17.54 9.01
C ALA A 288 -13.21 -18.36 7.73
N LEU A 289 -13.07 -17.69 6.59
CA LEU A 289 -13.04 -18.29 5.26
C LEU A 289 -11.65 -18.14 4.64
N PHE A 290 -11.15 -19.23 4.08
CA PHE A 290 -9.92 -19.29 3.30
C PHE A 290 -10.21 -19.87 1.92
N ILE A 291 -9.85 -19.11 0.88
CA ILE A 291 -10.15 -19.46 -0.51
C ILE A 291 -8.84 -19.84 -1.19
N PHE A 292 -8.84 -20.90 -1.98
CA PHE A 292 -7.73 -21.33 -2.83
C PHE A 292 -8.23 -21.73 -4.21
N ASP A 293 -7.35 -21.77 -5.21
CA ASP A 293 -7.68 -22.25 -6.56
C ASP A 293 -6.92 -23.54 -6.85
N SER A 294 -7.62 -24.67 -6.76
CA SER A 294 -7.05 -26.00 -7.03
C SER A 294 -6.78 -26.25 -8.51
N SER A 295 -7.44 -25.51 -9.41
CA SER A 295 -7.20 -25.60 -10.86
C SER A 295 -5.84 -25.03 -11.25
N ARG A 296 -5.27 -24.14 -10.40
CA ARG A 296 -4.05 -23.36 -10.65
C ARG A 296 -4.14 -22.46 -11.88
N GLU A 297 -5.33 -22.23 -12.40
CA GLU A 297 -5.55 -21.30 -13.52
C GLU A 297 -5.39 -19.84 -13.06
N THR A 298 -5.75 -19.55 -11.81
CA THR A 298 -5.47 -18.26 -11.20
C THR A 298 -4.26 -18.36 -10.28
N THR A 299 -3.26 -17.54 -10.53
CA THR A 299 -2.13 -17.40 -9.62
C THR A 299 -2.53 -16.67 -8.34
N PHE A 300 -3.70 -16.06 -8.33
CA PHE A 300 -4.19 -15.21 -7.26
C PHE A 300 -5.70 -15.02 -7.27
N VAL A 301 -6.33 -15.24 -6.14
CA VAL A 301 -7.73 -14.85 -5.90
C VAL A 301 -7.76 -13.46 -5.28
N ASP A 302 -8.31 -12.49 -6.01
CA ASP A 302 -8.51 -11.15 -5.47
C ASP A 302 -9.63 -11.19 -4.42
N THR A 303 -9.30 -10.85 -3.18
CA THR A 303 -10.25 -10.82 -2.06
C THR A 303 -10.82 -9.43 -1.81
N THR A 304 -10.73 -8.51 -2.76
CA THR A 304 -11.38 -7.21 -2.67
C THR A 304 -12.89 -7.36 -2.53
N ARG A 305 -13.48 -6.65 -1.58
CA ARG A 305 -14.90 -6.74 -1.22
C ARG A 305 -15.40 -5.49 -0.52
N GLU A 306 -16.71 -5.34 -0.41
CA GLU A 306 -17.34 -4.22 0.28
C GLU A 306 -17.46 -4.45 1.80
N ASP A 307 -17.86 -5.65 2.23
CA ASP A 307 -18.03 -5.99 3.64
C ASP A 307 -16.78 -6.66 4.24
N TRP A 308 -16.02 -5.90 5.00
CA TRP A 308 -14.83 -6.37 5.73
C TRP A 308 -15.12 -6.88 7.13
N THR A 309 -16.38 -7.05 7.51
CA THR A 309 -16.74 -7.46 8.88
C THR A 309 -16.50 -8.94 9.16
N TYR A 310 -16.41 -9.77 8.12
CA TYR A 310 -16.15 -11.21 8.24
C TYR A 310 -14.73 -11.54 7.76
N PRO A 311 -13.94 -12.38 8.49
CA PRO A 311 -12.56 -12.68 8.10
C PRO A 311 -12.50 -13.59 6.88
N VAL A 312 -11.86 -13.13 5.82
CA VAL A 312 -11.57 -13.90 4.59
C VAL A 312 -10.13 -13.68 4.17
N ALA A 313 -9.47 -14.73 3.75
CA ALA A 313 -8.15 -14.68 3.13
C ALA A 313 -8.08 -15.63 1.93
N ALA A 314 -7.10 -15.43 1.04
CA ALA A 314 -6.84 -16.32 -0.07
C ALA A 314 -5.42 -16.87 0.00
N TYR A 315 -5.27 -18.14 -0.41
CA TYR A 315 -3.98 -18.84 -0.40
C TYR A 315 -3.70 -19.52 -1.74
N LYS A 316 -2.43 -19.70 -2.04
CA LYS A 316 -2.05 -20.63 -3.09
C LYS A 316 -2.36 -22.06 -2.66
N TYR A 317 -2.93 -22.82 -3.56
CA TYR A 317 -3.24 -24.24 -3.35
C TYR A 317 -2.01 -25.05 -2.91
N ASP A 318 -0.87 -24.86 -3.57
CA ASP A 318 0.35 -25.59 -3.23
C ASP A 318 0.91 -25.27 -1.84
N SER A 319 0.78 -24.02 -1.39
CA SER A 319 1.19 -23.65 -0.05
C SER A 319 0.28 -24.25 1.02
N LEU A 320 -1.02 -24.27 0.76
CA LEU A 320 -2.00 -24.88 1.65
C LEU A 320 -1.76 -26.40 1.78
N THR A 321 -1.58 -27.10 0.67
CA THR A 321 -1.36 -28.55 0.67
C THR A 321 -0.04 -28.92 1.31
N LYS A 322 1.04 -28.18 1.05
CA LYS A 322 2.32 -28.38 1.73
C LYS A 322 2.23 -28.21 3.24
N ALA A 323 1.45 -27.24 3.72
CA ALA A 323 1.34 -26.95 5.14
C ALA A 323 0.41 -27.91 5.89
N LEU A 324 -0.69 -28.35 5.29
CA LEU A 324 -1.73 -29.12 5.96
C LEU A 324 -1.69 -30.62 5.66
N GLU A 325 -1.41 -31.03 4.41
CA GLU A 325 -1.46 -32.44 4.04
C GLU A 325 -0.41 -33.33 4.70
N PRO A 326 0.88 -32.92 4.88
CA PRO A 326 1.87 -33.79 5.48
C PRO A 326 1.65 -34.09 6.96
N SER A 327 1.16 -33.13 7.73
CA SER A 327 1.05 -33.21 9.18
C SER A 327 -0.38 -33.46 9.68
N HIS A 328 -1.39 -33.18 8.87
CA HIS A 328 -2.81 -33.25 9.23
C HIS A 328 -3.05 -32.76 10.67
N PRO A 329 -2.68 -31.51 11.00
CA PRO A 329 -2.82 -31.03 12.35
C PRO A 329 -4.30 -31.04 12.76
N ALA A 330 -4.58 -31.38 14.01
CA ALA A 330 -5.96 -31.38 14.52
C ALA A 330 -6.56 -29.97 14.57
N THR A 331 -5.70 -28.96 14.74
CA THR A 331 -6.10 -27.55 14.82
C THR A 331 -5.04 -26.67 14.17
N ILE A 332 -5.48 -25.52 13.70
CA ILE A 332 -4.64 -24.44 13.21
C ILE A 332 -4.68 -23.31 14.25
N HIS A 333 -3.51 -22.85 14.68
CA HIS A 333 -3.41 -21.70 15.56
C HIS A 333 -3.30 -20.43 14.73
N ILE A 334 -4.19 -19.47 14.96
CA ILE A 334 -4.10 -18.14 14.35
C ILE A 334 -3.24 -17.28 15.27
N ASN A 335 -2.04 -16.98 14.81
CA ASN A 335 -1.04 -16.29 15.61
C ASN A 335 -1.07 -14.78 15.32
N PRO A 336 -1.17 -13.92 16.35
CA PRO A 336 -1.09 -12.48 16.17
C PRO A 336 0.33 -11.93 16.34
N TYR A 337 1.36 -12.75 16.30
CA TYR A 337 2.71 -12.30 16.60
C TYR A 337 3.43 -11.74 15.37
N TRP A 338 4.31 -10.77 15.63
CA TRP A 338 5.34 -10.34 14.72
C TRP A 338 6.46 -11.37 14.70
N ASP A 339 6.93 -11.72 13.54
CA ASP A 339 8.17 -12.49 13.35
C ASP A 339 9.19 -11.64 12.62
N ILE A 340 10.45 -12.08 12.62
CA ILE A 340 11.54 -11.35 11.98
C ILE A 340 11.75 -11.90 10.58
N ASP A 341 11.59 -11.04 9.58
CA ASP A 341 11.93 -11.36 8.19
C ASP A 341 13.45 -11.41 8.05
N ASP A 342 14.02 -12.51 7.57
CA ASP A 342 15.43 -12.64 7.23
C ASP A 342 15.86 -11.69 6.09
N GLN A 343 14.91 -11.18 5.31
CA GLN A 343 15.11 -10.13 4.31
C GLN A 343 14.91 -8.71 4.88
N GLY A 344 14.63 -8.60 6.17
CA GLY A 344 14.47 -7.31 6.83
C GLY A 344 15.75 -6.48 6.83
N GLY A 345 15.60 -5.18 6.57
CA GLY A 345 16.72 -4.25 6.46
C GLY A 345 17.47 -4.31 5.13
N TYR A 346 17.11 -5.20 4.20
CA TYR A 346 17.60 -5.16 2.83
C TYR A 346 16.77 -4.20 1.98
N MET A 347 17.38 -3.69 0.92
CA MET A 347 16.67 -2.86 -0.05
C MET A 347 15.48 -3.62 -0.63
N SER A 348 14.32 -2.96 -0.68
CA SER A 348 13.17 -3.52 -1.37
C SER A 348 13.50 -3.74 -2.84
N SER A 349 13.15 -4.90 -3.38
CA SER A 349 13.47 -5.30 -4.75
C SER A 349 12.93 -4.33 -5.82
N PHE A 350 11.84 -3.64 -5.51
CA PHE A 350 11.23 -2.64 -6.40
C PHE A 350 11.86 -1.26 -6.30
N SER A 351 12.63 -0.95 -5.23
CA SER A 351 13.15 0.41 -5.04
C SER A 351 14.06 0.84 -6.18
N SER A 352 13.80 2.02 -6.76
CA SER A 352 14.57 2.49 -7.89
C SER A 352 16.02 2.77 -7.53
N TRP A 353 16.94 2.35 -8.40
CA TRP A 353 18.38 2.51 -8.25
C TRP A 353 18.84 3.86 -8.81
N GLY A 354 19.75 4.50 -8.09
CA GLY A 354 20.52 5.67 -8.58
C GLY A 354 21.81 5.22 -9.26
N THR A 355 22.59 6.10 -9.78
CA THR A 355 22.53 7.56 -9.77
C THR A 355 21.45 8.11 -10.71
N THR A 356 21.30 9.48 -10.75
CA THR A 356 20.50 10.11 -11.82
C THR A 356 21.26 10.08 -13.14
N GLY A 357 20.59 10.39 -14.25
CA GLY A 357 21.24 10.54 -15.55
C GLY A 357 22.33 11.64 -15.59
N GLY A 358 22.30 12.60 -14.68
CA GLY A 358 23.35 13.61 -14.47
C GLY A 358 24.47 13.17 -13.52
N LEU A 359 24.52 11.88 -13.13
CA LEU A 359 25.48 11.31 -12.19
C LEU A 359 25.41 11.91 -10.78
N THR A 360 24.30 12.53 -10.41
CA THR A 360 24.04 12.96 -9.02
C THR A 360 23.78 11.74 -8.16
N ILE A 361 24.30 11.73 -6.94
CA ILE A 361 24.03 10.65 -5.98
C ILE A 361 22.58 10.77 -5.51
N LYS A 362 21.76 9.80 -5.89
CA LYS A 362 20.37 9.62 -5.53
C LYS A 362 20.09 8.12 -5.44
N PRO A 363 19.17 7.68 -4.58
CA PRO A 363 18.57 8.41 -3.46
C PRO A 363 19.58 8.71 -2.35
N GLU A 364 19.31 9.74 -1.53
CA GLU A 364 20.20 10.14 -0.42
C GLU A 364 20.04 9.27 0.82
N ILE A 365 18.81 8.82 1.07
CA ILE A 365 18.49 8.03 2.26
C ILE A 365 17.56 6.87 1.90
N THR A 366 17.42 5.95 2.83
CA THR A 366 16.46 4.86 2.76
C THR A 366 15.56 4.86 4.00
N ALA A 367 14.33 4.44 3.85
CA ALA A 367 13.39 4.24 4.94
C ALA A 367 12.59 2.95 4.71
N ILE A 368 11.90 2.48 5.73
CA ILE A 368 11.01 1.32 5.62
C ILE A 368 9.86 1.70 4.67
N GLY A 369 9.74 0.97 3.58
CA GLY A 369 8.72 1.17 2.54
C GLY A 369 8.18 -0.14 1.97
N GLY A 370 8.84 -1.27 2.27
CA GLY A 370 8.35 -2.61 2.02
C GLY A 370 7.82 -3.22 3.31
N ASN A 371 6.69 -3.95 3.22
CA ASN A 371 6.03 -4.61 4.37
C ASN A 371 5.68 -3.61 5.50
N VAL A 372 5.10 -2.48 5.14
CA VAL A 372 4.59 -1.47 6.08
C VAL A 372 3.14 -1.82 6.43
N PHE A 373 2.85 -2.00 7.72
CA PHE A 373 1.54 -2.42 8.23
C PHE A 373 0.86 -1.31 9.03
#